data_86c126638ccebf4197193ebe246c9942
#
_entry.id   86c126638ccebf4197193ebe246c9942
#
_cell.length_a   1.000
_cell.length_b   1.000
_cell.length_c   1.000
_cell.angle_alpha   90.00
_cell.angle_beta   90.00
_cell.angle_gamma   90.00
#
_symmetry.space_group_name_H-M   'P 1'
#
loop_
_entity.id
_entity.type
_entity.pdbx_description
1 polymer ?
#
loop_
_entity_poly.entity_id
_entity_poly.type
_entity_poly.pdbx_seq_one_letter_code
_entity_poly.pdbx_strand_id
1 'polypeptide(L)'
;MKIFLGSDHRGYFLKEKIAKWLFEWKYSFFDVGAQNLELGDDYTKYATEAASLVAKTQGGRGIVLCGSGVGVDVAVNKFDGIRASIGISERQVKAGRNDDDMNILVIAADYTDEYEAKDMVKAFLETKFGGKERYKRRLKEIEKIEANN
;
A
#
# COMPACT_ATOMS: atom_id res chain seq x y z
N MET A 1 3.81 14.37 1.52
CA MET A 1 3.52 12.94 1.22
C MET A 1 2.36 12.90 0.24
N LYS A 2 2.50 12.18 -0.87
CA LYS A 2 1.42 11.90 -1.82
C LYS A 2 1.00 10.44 -1.65
N ILE A 3 -0.30 10.18 -1.67
CA ILE A 3 -0.86 8.83 -1.50
C ILE A 3 -1.52 8.41 -2.80
N PHE A 4 -1.25 7.18 -3.24
CA PHE A 4 -1.86 6.57 -4.41
C PHE A 4 -2.74 5.40 -3.96
N LEU A 5 -4.02 5.49 -4.25
CA LEU A 5 -5.04 4.53 -3.81
C LEU A 5 -5.51 3.71 -5.00
N GLY A 6 -5.39 2.40 -4.93
CA GLY A 6 -5.75 1.50 -6.04
C GLY A 6 -6.55 0.29 -5.58
N SER A 7 -7.53 -0.13 -6.35
CA SER A 7 -8.30 -1.36 -6.11
C SER A 7 -9.01 -1.83 -7.36
N ASP A 8 -9.22 -3.15 -7.45
CA ASP A 8 -10.16 -3.78 -8.36
C ASP A 8 -11.60 -3.76 -7.81
N HIS A 9 -12.52 -4.46 -8.50
CA HIS A 9 -13.93 -4.55 -8.10
C HIS A 9 -14.14 -5.13 -6.69
N ARG A 10 -13.30 -6.07 -6.23
CA ARG A 10 -13.47 -6.72 -4.91
C ARG A 10 -13.12 -5.80 -3.74
N GLY A 11 -12.20 -4.86 -3.94
CA GLY A 11 -11.87 -3.86 -2.94
C GLY A 11 -12.58 -2.52 -3.13
N TYR A 12 -13.40 -2.38 -4.16
CA TYR A 12 -14.00 -1.10 -4.56
C TYR A 12 -14.69 -0.35 -3.43
N PHE A 13 -15.62 -0.99 -2.72
CA PHE A 13 -16.36 -0.32 -1.65
C PHE A 13 -15.49 0.09 -0.47
N LEU A 14 -14.50 -0.74 -0.10
CA LEU A 14 -13.56 -0.39 0.95
C LEU A 14 -12.62 0.75 0.51
N LYS A 15 -12.21 0.75 -0.77
CA LYS A 15 -11.43 1.85 -1.36
C LYS A 15 -12.17 3.19 -1.26
N GLU A 16 -13.47 3.23 -1.57
CA GLU A 16 -14.28 4.44 -1.45
C GLU A 16 -14.33 4.96 0.00
N LYS A 17 -14.43 4.05 0.98
CA LYS A 17 -14.35 4.42 2.40
C LYS A 17 -12.98 4.98 2.77
N ILE A 18 -11.91 4.35 2.29
CA ILE A 18 -10.53 4.84 2.51
C ILE A 18 -10.35 6.23 1.89
N ALA A 19 -10.82 6.45 0.67
CA ALA A 19 -10.78 7.77 0.03
C ALA A 19 -11.48 8.85 0.88
N LYS A 20 -12.65 8.51 1.44
CA LYS A 20 -13.36 9.40 2.36
C LYS A 20 -12.53 9.71 3.62
N TRP A 21 -11.92 8.70 4.26
CA TRP A 21 -11.08 8.94 5.45
C TRP A 21 -9.86 9.80 5.11
N LEU A 22 -9.19 9.53 3.99
CA LEU A 22 -8.05 10.34 3.54
C LEU A 22 -8.44 11.82 3.34
N PHE A 23 -9.60 12.06 2.74
CA PHE A 23 -10.15 13.41 2.58
C PHE A 23 -10.45 14.06 3.93
N GLU A 24 -11.15 13.38 4.84
CA GLU A 24 -11.47 13.86 6.19
C GLU A 24 -10.20 14.17 7.02
N TRP A 25 -9.16 13.35 6.86
CA TRP A 25 -7.86 13.55 7.53
C TRP A 25 -6.95 14.57 6.81
N LYS A 26 -7.43 15.16 5.71
CA LYS A 26 -6.72 16.19 4.93
C LYS A 26 -5.42 15.69 4.29
N TYR A 27 -5.36 14.43 3.91
CA TYR A 27 -4.27 13.90 3.11
C TYR A 27 -4.48 14.19 1.61
N SER A 28 -3.40 14.53 0.90
CA SER A 28 -3.41 14.60 -0.56
C SER A 28 -3.30 13.19 -1.13
N PHE A 29 -4.27 12.76 -1.92
CA PHE A 29 -4.27 11.45 -2.54
C PHE A 29 -4.79 11.49 -3.98
N PHE A 30 -4.42 10.46 -4.74
CA PHE A 30 -4.88 10.19 -6.09
C PHE A 30 -5.49 8.79 -6.12
N ASP A 31 -6.74 8.69 -6.50
CA ASP A 31 -7.41 7.41 -6.73
C ASP A 31 -7.12 6.95 -8.17
N VAL A 32 -6.27 5.94 -8.27
CA VAL A 32 -5.91 5.27 -9.53
C VAL A 32 -6.60 3.91 -9.67
N GLY A 33 -7.51 3.58 -8.76
CA GLY A 33 -8.31 2.37 -8.77
C GLY A 33 -9.50 2.43 -9.70
N ALA A 34 -10.32 1.39 -9.66
CA ALA A 34 -11.57 1.34 -10.40
C ALA A 34 -12.46 2.54 -10.00
N GLN A 35 -12.90 3.31 -10.99
CA GLN A 35 -13.78 4.46 -10.79
C GLN A 35 -15.25 4.05 -10.73
N ASN A 36 -15.57 2.86 -11.23
CA ASN A 36 -16.88 2.23 -11.20
C ASN A 36 -16.72 0.77 -10.80
N LEU A 37 -17.79 0.18 -10.26
CA LEU A 37 -17.80 -1.25 -9.94
C LEU A 37 -17.92 -2.05 -11.24
N GLU A 38 -16.81 -2.57 -11.75
CA GLU A 38 -16.74 -3.43 -12.92
C GLU A 38 -16.37 -4.85 -12.50
N LEU A 39 -17.35 -5.74 -12.49
CA LEU A 39 -17.10 -7.15 -12.18
C LEU A 39 -16.20 -7.77 -13.26
N GLY A 40 -15.10 -8.40 -12.83
CA GLY A 40 -14.16 -9.03 -13.74
C GLY A 40 -13.02 -8.14 -14.24
N ASP A 41 -12.86 -6.94 -13.68
CA ASP A 41 -11.65 -6.14 -13.92
C ASP A 41 -10.40 -6.79 -13.31
N ASP A 42 -9.23 -6.45 -13.85
CA ASP A 42 -7.97 -7.04 -13.44
C ASP A 42 -7.26 -6.17 -12.38
N TYR A 43 -7.04 -6.73 -11.20
CA TYR A 43 -6.29 -6.06 -10.12
C TYR A 43 -4.88 -5.59 -10.54
N THR A 44 -4.24 -6.30 -11.47
CA THR A 44 -2.88 -6.00 -11.95
C THR A 44 -2.77 -4.61 -12.56
N LYS A 45 -3.82 -4.14 -13.25
CA LYS A 45 -3.88 -2.79 -13.82
C LYS A 45 -3.69 -1.71 -12.75
N TYR A 46 -4.47 -1.79 -11.69
CA TYR A 46 -4.47 -0.80 -10.61
C TYR A 46 -3.24 -0.91 -9.71
N ALA A 47 -2.79 -2.14 -9.46
CA ALA A 47 -1.56 -2.41 -8.72
C ALA A 47 -0.33 -1.82 -9.42
N THR A 48 -0.21 -2.05 -10.74
CA THR A 48 0.88 -1.53 -11.58
C THR A 48 0.90 0.00 -11.59
N GLU A 49 -0.26 0.63 -11.77
CA GLU A 49 -0.36 2.09 -11.77
C GLU A 49 0.08 2.68 -10.42
N ALA A 50 -0.47 2.16 -9.31
CA ALA A 50 -0.11 2.63 -7.97
C ALA A 50 1.39 2.44 -7.68
N ALA A 51 1.96 1.26 -7.96
CA ALA A 51 3.37 0.96 -7.73
C ALA A 51 4.29 1.87 -8.55
N SER A 52 3.99 2.07 -9.84
CA SER A 52 4.75 2.96 -10.72
C SER A 52 4.78 4.40 -10.22
N LEU A 53 3.66 4.90 -9.71
CA LEU A 53 3.58 6.25 -9.16
C LEU A 53 4.31 6.38 -7.83
N VAL A 54 4.21 5.39 -6.94
CA VAL A 54 4.96 5.37 -5.68
C VAL A 54 6.46 5.35 -5.94
N ALA A 55 6.93 4.48 -6.85
CA ALA A 55 8.36 4.36 -7.18
C ALA A 55 8.95 5.67 -7.73
N LYS A 56 8.17 6.44 -8.50
CA LYS A 56 8.59 7.71 -9.10
C LYS A 56 8.40 8.94 -8.20
N THR A 57 7.74 8.78 -7.05
CA THR A 57 7.41 9.91 -6.18
C THR A 57 8.21 9.84 -4.89
N GLN A 58 9.12 10.76 -4.68
CA GLN A 58 9.88 10.83 -3.43
C GLN A 58 8.93 10.97 -2.22
N GLY A 59 9.04 10.04 -1.28
CA GLY A 59 8.14 9.97 -0.12
C GLY A 59 6.70 9.61 -0.46
N GLY A 60 6.44 9.09 -1.66
CA GLY A 60 5.14 8.56 -2.07
C GLY A 60 4.75 7.32 -1.27
N ARG A 61 3.45 7.13 -1.05
CA ARG A 61 2.90 5.93 -0.41
C ARG A 61 1.73 5.40 -1.20
N GLY A 62 1.58 4.08 -1.21
CA GLY A 62 0.46 3.40 -1.86
C GLY A 62 -0.45 2.72 -0.84
N ILE A 63 -1.73 2.65 -1.15
CA ILE A 63 -2.70 1.78 -0.48
C ILE A 63 -3.41 1.02 -1.59
N VAL A 64 -3.23 -0.30 -1.67
CA VAL A 64 -3.81 -1.11 -2.73
C VAL A 64 -4.63 -2.25 -2.17
N LEU A 65 -5.74 -2.54 -2.82
CA LEU A 65 -6.70 -3.54 -2.37
C LEU A 65 -7.07 -4.50 -3.50
N CYS A 66 -7.32 -5.73 -3.14
CA CYS A 66 -8.14 -6.68 -3.91
C CYS A 66 -8.83 -7.63 -2.92
N GLY A 67 -9.51 -8.65 -3.39
CA GLY A 67 -10.24 -9.56 -2.50
C GLY A 67 -9.35 -10.20 -1.44
N SER A 68 -8.34 -10.97 -1.86
CA SER A 68 -7.40 -11.67 -0.94
C SER A 68 -6.19 -10.83 -0.53
N GLY A 69 -5.93 -9.72 -1.22
CA GLY A 69 -4.70 -8.94 -1.07
C GLY A 69 -3.48 -9.57 -1.75
N VAL A 70 -3.46 -10.88 -1.96
CA VAL A 70 -2.27 -11.62 -2.43
C VAL A 70 -1.84 -11.18 -3.83
N GLY A 71 -2.78 -11.09 -4.77
CA GLY A 71 -2.47 -10.73 -6.16
C GLY A 71 -1.85 -9.34 -6.29
N VAL A 72 -2.44 -8.35 -5.64
CA VAL A 72 -1.87 -6.97 -5.67
C VAL A 72 -0.54 -6.90 -4.93
N ASP A 73 -0.37 -7.65 -3.82
CA ASP A 73 0.90 -7.69 -3.09
C ASP A 73 2.04 -8.24 -3.96
N VAL A 74 1.80 -9.37 -4.63
CA VAL A 74 2.76 -9.94 -5.58
C VAL A 74 3.08 -8.97 -6.71
N ALA A 75 2.06 -8.33 -7.29
CA ALA A 75 2.23 -7.43 -8.42
C ALA A 75 3.05 -6.17 -8.07
N VAL A 76 2.72 -5.49 -6.97
CA VAL A 76 3.42 -4.24 -6.61
C VAL A 76 4.87 -4.48 -6.19
N ASN A 77 5.17 -5.63 -5.56
CA ASN A 77 6.54 -6.01 -5.18
C ASN A 77 7.44 -6.41 -6.35
N LYS A 78 6.94 -6.39 -7.59
CA LYS A 78 7.76 -6.53 -8.81
C LYS A 78 8.43 -5.23 -9.26
N PHE A 79 8.13 -4.12 -8.61
CA PHE A 79 8.70 -2.82 -8.94
C PHE A 79 9.85 -2.48 -7.98
N ASP A 80 10.98 -2.08 -8.52
CA ASP A 80 12.14 -1.65 -7.75
C ASP A 80 11.76 -0.49 -6.81
N GLY A 81 12.28 -0.54 -5.59
CA GLY A 81 11.99 0.45 -4.56
C GLY A 81 10.62 0.30 -3.89
N ILE A 82 9.83 -0.70 -4.27
CA ILE A 82 8.56 -1.00 -3.59
C ILE A 82 8.79 -2.02 -2.48
N ARG A 83 8.28 -1.67 -1.31
CA ARG A 83 8.25 -2.52 -0.11
C ARG A 83 6.81 -2.59 0.36
N ALA A 84 6.07 -3.54 -0.21
CA ALA A 84 4.67 -3.76 0.08
C ALA A 84 4.46 -4.97 0.98
N SER A 85 3.43 -4.92 1.79
CA SER A 85 2.98 -6.07 2.58
C SER A 85 1.48 -6.00 2.85
N ILE A 86 0.86 -7.17 2.92
CA ILE A 86 -0.52 -7.31 3.39
C ILE A 86 -0.56 -6.94 4.87
N GLY A 87 -1.39 -5.97 5.22
CA GLY A 87 -1.69 -5.61 6.60
C GLY A 87 -2.60 -6.64 7.25
N ILE A 88 -2.20 -7.14 8.42
CA ILE A 88 -2.97 -8.08 9.24
C ILE A 88 -3.41 -7.48 10.58
N SER A 89 -2.79 -6.39 11.00
CA SER A 89 -3.15 -5.64 12.20
C SER A 89 -2.46 -4.27 12.20
N GLU A 90 -3.01 -3.33 12.95
CA GLU A 90 -2.38 -2.03 13.22
C GLU A 90 -0.93 -2.19 13.72
N ARG A 91 -0.72 -3.11 14.66
CA ARG A 91 0.60 -3.36 15.26
C ARG A 91 1.63 -3.84 14.23
N GLN A 92 1.24 -4.77 13.36
CA GLN A 92 2.12 -5.29 12.30
C GLN A 92 2.43 -4.19 11.28
N VAL A 93 1.45 -3.38 10.87
CA VAL A 93 1.65 -2.26 9.95
C VAL A 93 2.61 -1.21 10.54
N LYS A 94 2.48 -0.89 11.84
CA LYS A 94 3.45 -0.03 12.55
C LYS A 94 4.86 -0.60 12.50
N ALA A 95 5.02 -1.90 12.70
CA ALA A 95 6.33 -2.56 12.62
C ALA A 95 6.92 -2.46 11.20
N GLY A 96 6.15 -2.79 10.16
CA GLY A 96 6.59 -2.67 8.77
C GLY A 96 7.00 -1.25 8.38
N ARG A 97 6.27 -0.25 8.86
CA ARG A 97 6.67 1.15 8.66
C ARG A 97 7.96 1.51 9.40
N ASN A 98 8.04 1.13 10.67
CA ASN A 98 9.19 1.49 11.52
C ASN A 98 10.48 0.77 11.13
N ASP A 99 10.40 -0.51 10.81
CA ASP A 99 11.57 -1.38 10.63
C ASP A 99 12.04 -1.46 9.17
N ASP A 100 11.09 -1.48 8.22
CA ASP A 100 11.34 -1.78 6.81
C ASP A 100 10.96 -0.63 5.86
N ASP A 101 10.57 0.51 6.40
CA ASP A 101 10.10 1.67 5.61
C ASP A 101 9.08 1.27 4.54
N MET A 102 8.14 0.39 4.90
CA MET A 102 7.08 -0.10 4.01
C MET A 102 6.38 1.08 3.33
N ASN A 103 6.35 1.12 2.00
CA ASN A 103 5.81 2.25 1.24
C ASN A 103 4.50 1.95 0.52
N ILE A 104 4.07 0.68 0.48
CA ILE A 104 2.72 0.30 0.05
C ILE A 104 2.08 -0.60 1.11
N LEU A 105 0.89 -0.21 1.57
CA LEU A 105 0.02 -1.06 2.38
C LEU A 105 -0.94 -1.81 1.46
N VAL A 106 -0.97 -3.12 1.57
CA VAL A 106 -1.95 -3.97 0.89
C VAL A 106 -3.06 -4.36 1.87
N ILE A 107 -4.30 -4.26 1.44
CA ILE A 107 -5.47 -4.65 2.23
C ILE A 107 -6.24 -5.76 1.51
N ALA A 108 -6.45 -6.88 2.20
CA ALA A 108 -7.29 -7.98 1.76
C ALA A 108 -8.76 -7.66 2.07
N ALA A 109 -9.48 -7.09 1.11
CA ALA A 109 -10.82 -6.53 1.34
C ALA A 109 -11.85 -7.56 1.82
N ASP A 110 -11.72 -8.84 1.41
CA ASP A 110 -12.64 -9.90 1.83
C ASP A 110 -12.37 -10.43 3.25
N TYR A 111 -11.22 -10.10 3.82
CA TYR A 111 -10.74 -10.61 5.12
C TYR A 111 -10.50 -9.53 6.17
N THR A 112 -10.80 -8.28 5.84
CA THR A 112 -10.52 -7.12 6.71
C THR A 112 -11.80 -6.32 6.90
N ASP A 113 -12.22 -6.14 8.13
CA ASP A 113 -13.36 -5.28 8.41
C ASP A 113 -12.97 -3.78 8.31
N GLU A 114 -14.00 -2.94 8.29
CA GLU A 114 -13.83 -1.49 8.10
C GLU A 114 -13.01 -0.84 9.22
N TYR A 115 -13.19 -1.27 10.45
CA TYR A 115 -12.49 -0.70 11.62
C TYR A 115 -11.01 -1.08 11.60
N GLU A 116 -10.72 -2.36 11.35
CA GLU A 116 -9.35 -2.86 11.17
C GLU A 116 -8.64 -2.14 10.02
N ALA A 117 -9.30 -2.00 8.88
CA ALA A 117 -8.77 -1.27 7.74
C ALA A 117 -8.43 0.18 8.09
N LYS A 118 -9.33 0.87 8.81
CA LYS A 118 -9.13 2.26 9.23
C LYS A 118 -7.93 2.42 10.15
N ASP A 119 -7.78 1.53 11.12
CA ASP A 119 -6.66 1.53 12.06
C ASP A 119 -5.33 1.24 11.35
N MET A 120 -5.31 0.27 10.43
CA MET A 120 -4.13 -0.05 9.63
C MET A 120 -3.73 1.11 8.71
N VAL A 121 -4.68 1.73 8.02
CA VAL A 121 -4.41 2.90 7.16
C VAL A 121 -3.83 4.05 7.97
N LYS A 122 -4.43 4.36 9.13
CA LYS A 122 -3.93 5.40 10.02
C LYS A 122 -2.51 5.10 10.51
N ALA A 123 -2.27 3.89 10.97
CA ALA A 123 -0.94 3.42 11.39
C ALA A 123 0.11 3.54 10.27
N PHE A 124 -0.26 3.15 9.04
CA PHE A 124 0.59 3.26 7.86
C PHE A 124 0.99 4.69 7.52
N LEU A 125 0.06 5.63 7.66
CA LEU A 125 0.29 7.04 7.32
C LEU A 125 1.07 7.79 8.42
N GLU A 126 0.81 7.50 9.69
CA GLU A 126 1.36 8.24 10.83
C GLU A 126 2.69 7.69 11.34
N THR A 127 3.00 6.39 11.11
CA THR A 127 4.24 5.80 11.59
C THR A 127 5.42 6.19 10.69
N LYS A 128 6.46 6.74 11.31
CA LYS A 128 7.72 7.10 10.63
C LYS A 128 8.68 5.91 10.61
N PHE A 129 9.59 5.92 9.62
CA PHE A 129 10.72 4.99 9.61
C PHE A 129 11.64 5.25 10.81
N GLY A 130 12.00 4.19 11.51
CA GLY A 130 12.80 4.28 12.74
C GLY A 130 14.27 4.60 12.52
N GLY A 131 14.77 4.40 11.31
CA GLY A 131 16.11 4.83 10.87
C GLY A 131 17.29 4.22 11.62
N LYS A 132 17.11 3.13 12.37
CA LYS A 132 18.23 2.44 13.04
C LYS A 132 19.19 1.88 12.00
N GLU A 133 20.51 1.85 12.33
CA GLU A 133 21.53 1.37 11.40
C GLU A 133 21.28 -0.05 10.87
N ARG A 134 20.76 -0.94 11.71
CA ARG A 134 20.37 -2.30 11.29
C ARG A 134 19.21 -2.30 10.25
N TYR A 135 18.29 -1.34 10.34
CA TYR A 135 17.17 -1.21 9.39
C TYR A 135 17.69 -0.69 8.05
N LYS A 136 18.48 0.39 8.07
CA LYS A 136 19.11 0.94 6.87
C LYS A 136 19.97 -0.08 6.14
N ARG A 137 20.75 -0.89 6.89
CA ARG A 137 21.57 -1.95 6.31
C ARG A 137 20.69 -2.97 5.54
N ARG A 138 19.61 -3.44 6.15
CA ARG A 138 18.68 -4.39 5.52
C ARG A 138 18.03 -3.83 4.27
N LEU A 139 17.60 -2.57 4.28
CA LEU A 139 17.05 -1.92 3.09
C LEU A 139 18.08 -1.86 1.95
N LYS A 140 19.36 -1.55 2.25
CA LYS A 140 20.44 -1.61 1.26
C LYS A 140 20.69 -3.02 0.71
N GLU A 141 20.47 -4.05 1.52
CA GLU A 141 20.56 -5.44 1.06
C GLU A 141 19.42 -5.76 0.07
N ILE A 142 18.20 -5.26 0.33
CA ILE A 142 17.05 -5.38 -0.61
C ILE A 142 17.34 -4.64 -1.92
N GLU A 143 17.83 -3.40 -1.88
CA GLU A 143 18.24 -2.62 -3.06
C GLU A 143 19.28 -3.38 -3.92
N LYS A 144 20.21 -4.11 -3.29
CA LYS A 144 21.18 -4.95 -4.03
C LYS A 144 20.52 -6.14 -4.72
N ILE A 145 19.49 -6.72 -4.12
CA ILE A 145 18.72 -7.81 -4.75
C ILE A 145 18.01 -7.26 -6.00
N GLU A 146 17.35 -6.12 -5.89
CA GLU A 146 16.70 -5.46 -7.03
C GLU A 146 17.68 -5.17 -8.17
N ALA A 147 18.85 -4.64 -7.86
CA ALA A 147 19.87 -4.28 -8.85
C ALA A 147 20.51 -5.50 -9.56
N ASN A 148 20.33 -6.71 -9.05
CA ASN A 148 20.93 -7.95 -9.58
C ASN A 148 19.88 -8.94 -10.12
N ASN A 149 18.64 -8.56 -10.21
CA ASN A 149 17.56 -9.38 -10.78
C ASN A 149 17.53 -9.30 -12.33
#